data_e28b9412f4df66bac4ac63a5240f199e
#
_entry.id   e28b9412f4df66bac4ac63a5240f199e
#
_cell.length_a   1.000
_cell.length_b   1.000
_cell.length_c   1.000
_cell.angle_alpha   90.00
_cell.angle_beta   90.00
_cell.angle_gamma   90.00
#
_symmetry.space_group_name_H-M   'P 1'
#
loop_
_entity.id
_entity.type
_entity.pdbx_description
1 polymer ?
#
loop_
_entity_poly.entity_id
_entity_poly.type
_entity_poly.pdbx_seq_one_letter_code
_entity_poly.pdbx_strand_id
1 'polypeptide(L)'
;MNTFKRKALFTAVLAGLGAAGTAEAVYLNPNGTGQVLVYPYYTVQSAQNGNSWNTYLSVVNTTTRAKAVKVRVLEGKTSAEVLDFNLFLSPNDVWTAAIVPASSSATSPGAMVTADRSCTAPIGNLPVANGGQPFRNFQFSTGGDALPGTGLERTREGYVEMIEMGSLTGAWATAATHVNGVPANCGVFNAASSLTPSSIEAPSGGLMGTGTLINVNSGTDVGYKADALEAWSNIPQYTDPGFVTPSLANATPTNSLVINAGGTDATGASVQLTAYRSDFIAQSGVAAGARAFASVFMHATVMNEYILDQATGSATDWVITQPLKRVFVSSTTAAQPYTAVLTSSGACETINFTFFNREEQSATASGADFSPLPPAGAPNSLCWESNVLSIRNSSLSQFNGLNNATSAILGSANVTNVNVTPNSNFQNGWAALSFTGANALSPLGLNSTATSNRIALDSTLLGAPTVATGAVTFVGLPVTGFMVRIFQNGGLSCTNAAGATATCQGNYSALFNHSYRNVIIP
;
A
#
# COMPACT_ATOMS: atom_id res chain seq x y z
N MET A 1 16.45 -12.86 23.50
CA MET A 1 17.85 -12.42 23.24
C MET A 1 18.20 -12.28 21.76
N ASN A 2 17.43 -12.83 20.80
CA ASN A 2 17.74 -12.76 19.36
C ASN A 2 17.29 -11.47 18.66
N THR A 3 16.30 -10.73 19.17
CA THR A 3 15.81 -9.49 18.57
C THR A 3 16.77 -8.31 18.73
N PHE A 4 17.54 -8.27 19.80
CA PHE A 4 18.51 -7.20 20.04
C PHE A 4 19.72 -7.28 19.09
N LYS A 5 20.17 -8.50 18.79
CA LYS A 5 21.27 -8.73 17.83
C LYS A 5 20.89 -8.40 16.39
N ARG A 6 19.61 -8.62 16.01
CA ARG A 6 19.11 -8.27 14.67
C ARG A 6 19.06 -6.76 14.45
N LYS A 7 18.57 -5.98 15.42
CA LYS A 7 18.53 -4.51 15.33
C LYS A 7 19.92 -3.88 15.26
N ALA A 8 20.87 -4.37 16.05
CA ALA A 8 22.26 -3.89 16.02
C ALA A 8 22.98 -4.21 14.70
N LEU A 9 22.68 -5.34 14.07
CA LEU A 9 23.24 -5.71 12.78
C LEU A 9 22.68 -4.86 11.64
N PHE A 10 21.39 -4.55 11.66
CA PHE A 10 20.74 -3.64 10.72
C PHE A 10 21.36 -2.24 10.78
N THR A 11 21.57 -1.72 11.98
CA THR A 11 22.19 -0.40 12.18
C THR A 11 23.65 -0.40 11.74
N ALA A 12 24.39 -1.51 11.93
CA ALA A 12 25.77 -1.63 11.51
C ALA A 12 25.93 -1.75 9.98
N VAL A 13 25.00 -2.41 9.29
CA VAL A 13 24.99 -2.50 7.82
C VAL A 13 24.66 -1.12 7.21
N LEU A 14 23.66 -0.40 7.75
CA LEU A 14 23.34 0.95 7.31
C LEU A 14 24.46 1.96 7.61
N ALA A 15 25.11 1.87 8.77
CA ALA A 15 26.22 2.74 9.13
C ALA A 15 27.48 2.47 8.28
N GLY A 16 27.73 1.21 7.89
CA GLY A 16 28.84 0.84 7.00
C GLY A 16 28.66 1.34 5.57
N LEU A 17 27.40 1.49 5.12
CA LEU A 17 27.07 2.01 3.79
C LEU A 17 27.15 3.54 3.72
N GLY A 18 26.97 4.24 4.83
CA GLY A 18 27.05 5.71 4.91
C GLY A 18 28.46 6.30 4.89
N ALA A 19 29.51 5.48 5.04
CA ALA A 19 30.91 5.94 5.10
C ALA A 19 31.63 6.02 3.74
N ALA A 20 31.04 5.48 2.68
CA ALA A 20 31.55 5.64 1.32
C ALA A 20 30.66 6.66 0.59
N GLY A 21 31.13 7.86 0.29
CA GLY A 21 30.42 8.96 -0.40
C GLY A 21 29.70 8.58 -1.69
N THR A 22 28.73 7.69 -1.58
CA THR A 22 27.98 7.03 -2.63
C THR A 22 26.56 7.61 -2.63
N ALA A 23 26.02 7.82 -3.81
CA ALA A 23 24.63 8.22 -3.99
C ALA A 23 23.71 7.37 -3.09
N GLU A 24 22.86 8.04 -2.30
CA GLU A 24 21.92 7.37 -1.42
C GLU A 24 20.96 6.52 -2.28
N ALA A 25 20.74 5.29 -1.87
CA ALA A 25 19.86 4.35 -2.55
C ALA A 25 18.48 4.38 -1.88
N VAL A 26 17.39 4.38 -2.64
CA VAL A 26 16.04 4.30 -2.07
C VAL A 26 15.83 2.96 -1.36
N TYR A 27 15.24 2.98 -0.16
CA TYR A 27 14.97 1.77 0.63
C TYR A 27 13.76 1.92 1.55
N LEU A 28 13.14 0.78 1.86
CA LEU A 28 12.13 0.70 2.93
C LEU A 28 12.85 0.81 4.29
N ASN A 29 12.49 1.84 5.06
CA ASN A 29 13.13 2.10 6.34
C ASN A 29 12.47 1.25 7.46
N PRO A 30 13.19 0.31 8.06
CA PRO A 30 12.65 -0.55 9.12
C PRO A 30 12.29 0.22 10.40
N ASN A 31 12.77 1.45 10.56
CA ASN A 31 12.40 2.31 11.68
C ASN A 31 11.00 2.95 11.48
N GLY A 32 10.43 2.88 10.28
CA GLY A 32 9.10 3.40 9.97
C GLY A 32 9.05 4.92 9.82
N THR A 33 10.19 5.57 9.54
CA THR A 33 10.27 6.98 9.18
C THR A 33 10.88 7.13 7.78
N GLY A 34 10.50 8.18 7.04
CA GLY A 34 11.01 8.34 5.67
C GLY A 34 10.74 9.70 5.07
N GLN A 35 11.22 9.87 3.84
CA GLN A 35 10.87 10.99 2.96
C GLN A 35 9.54 10.76 2.26
N VAL A 36 9.14 9.49 2.10
CA VAL A 36 7.89 9.08 1.44
C VAL A 36 7.16 8.10 2.33
N LEU A 37 5.84 8.26 2.41
CA LEU A 37 4.92 7.34 3.07
C LEU A 37 3.92 6.82 2.04
N VAL A 38 3.77 5.50 1.98
CA VAL A 38 2.73 4.82 1.20
C VAL A 38 1.74 4.20 2.18
N TYR A 39 0.51 4.69 2.15
CA TYR A 39 -0.62 4.14 2.91
C TYR A 39 -1.31 3.13 1.99
N PRO A 40 -1.14 1.84 2.21
CA PRO A 40 -1.48 0.83 1.19
C PRO A 40 -2.96 0.74 0.85
N TYR A 41 -3.84 1.26 1.70
CA TYR A 41 -5.27 1.19 1.40
C TYR A 41 -6.08 2.23 2.17
N TYR A 42 -7.02 2.85 1.49
CA TYR A 42 -8.16 3.54 2.11
C TYR A 42 -9.47 2.99 1.54
N THR A 43 -10.53 3.05 2.33
CA THR A 43 -11.86 2.68 1.86
C THR A 43 -12.96 3.46 2.58
N VAL A 44 -13.99 3.79 1.82
CA VAL A 44 -15.29 4.23 2.30
C VAL A 44 -16.41 3.35 1.72
N GLN A 45 -16.05 2.15 1.28
CA GLN A 45 -17.01 1.15 0.81
C GLN A 45 -17.92 0.68 1.95
N SER A 46 -19.05 0.14 1.58
CA SER A 46 -19.96 -0.46 2.57
C SER A 46 -19.61 -1.93 2.74
N ALA A 47 -19.43 -2.36 3.97
CA ALA A 47 -19.34 -3.77 4.31
C ALA A 47 -20.61 -4.52 3.90
N GLN A 48 -20.58 -5.84 3.87
CA GLN A 48 -21.73 -6.68 3.48
C GLN A 48 -23.00 -6.42 4.32
N ASN A 49 -22.85 -5.91 5.55
CA ASN A 49 -23.95 -5.49 6.42
C ASN A 49 -24.52 -4.09 6.09
N GLY A 50 -24.06 -3.45 5.02
CA GLY A 50 -24.50 -2.13 4.57
C GLY A 50 -23.86 -0.94 5.30
N ASN A 51 -23.01 -1.17 6.32
CA ASN A 51 -22.32 -0.12 7.05
C ASN A 51 -21.05 0.32 6.35
N SER A 52 -20.88 1.64 6.16
CA SER A 52 -19.69 2.17 5.47
C SER A 52 -18.48 2.25 6.40
N TRP A 53 -17.34 1.96 5.83
CA TRP A 53 -16.05 2.26 6.41
C TRP A 53 -15.72 3.74 6.30
N ASN A 54 -14.86 4.22 7.19
CA ASN A 54 -14.14 5.47 7.10
C ASN A 54 -12.65 5.17 7.27
N THR A 55 -11.79 5.99 6.67
CA THR A 55 -10.35 5.85 6.82
C THR A 55 -9.78 7.09 7.48
N TYR A 56 -9.16 6.93 8.66
CA TYR A 56 -8.41 7.99 9.32
C TYR A 56 -6.94 7.89 8.94
N LEU A 57 -6.32 9.02 8.66
CA LEU A 57 -4.92 9.14 8.28
C LEU A 57 -4.21 10.12 9.21
N SER A 58 -2.99 9.80 9.57
CA SER A 58 -2.10 10.73 10.24
C SER A 58 -0.73 10.75 9.58
N VAL A 59 -0.09 11.91 9.54
CA VAL A 59 1.32 12.06 9.24
C VAL A 59 1.98 12.90 10.32
N VAL A 60 3.14 12.45 10.78
CA VAL A 60 3.93 13.13 11.82
C VAL A 60 5.27 13.54 11.23
N ASN A 61 5.61 14.78 11.38
CA ASN A 61 6.96 15.29 11.18
C ASN A 61 7.75 15.13 12.49
N THR A 62 8.61 14.13 12.57
CA THR A 62 9.40 13.86 13.78
C THR A 62 10.67 14.70 13.87
N THR A 63 10.86 15.66 12.97
CA THR A 63 12.08 16.48 12.87
C THR A 63 11.86 17.91 13.37
N THR A 64 12.95 18.61 13.61
CA THR A 64 12.96 20.02 13.98
C THR A 64 12.91 20.97 12.77
N ARG A 65 12.61 20.45 11.58
CA ARG A 65 12.51 21.22 10.33
C ARG A 65 11.07 21.27 9.86
N ALA A 66 10.60 22.43 9.42
CA ALA A 66 9.33 22.54 8.73
C ALA A 66 9.41 21.87 7.34
N LYS A 67 8.32 21.29 6.85
CA LYS A 67 8.30 20.49 5.63
C LYS A 67 7.19 20.89 4.70
N ALA A 68 7.45 20.79 3.38
CA ALA A 68 6.43 20.74 2.35
C ALA A 68 6.20 19.28 1.94
N VAL A 69 4.97 18.84 2.00
CA VAL A 69 4.57 17.45 1.68
C VAL A 69 3.49 17.47 0.61
N LYS A 70 3.68 16.73 -0.47
CA LYS A 70 2.62 16.44 -1.44
C LYS A 70 1.77 15.30 -0.91
N VAL A 71 0.47 15.54 -0.75
CA VAL A 71 -0.52 14.52 -0.43
C VAL A 71 -1.26 14.17 -1.71
N ARG A 72 -1.29 12.89 -2.06
CA ARG A 72 -1.97 12.37 -3.24
C ARG A 72 -2.88 11.21 -2.85
N VAL A 73 -4.15 11.30 -3.20
CA VAL A 73 -5.12 10.22 -3.04
C VAL A 73 -5.40 9.63 -4.41
N LEU A 74 -5.20 8.34 -4.53
CA LEU A 74 -5.20 7.58 -5.78
C LEU A 74 -6.28 6.50 -5.71
N GLU A 75 -7.15 6.42 -6.73
CA GLU A 75 -8.18 5.38 -6.75
C GLU A 75 -7.58 4.00 -7.10
N GLY A 76 -8.28 2.94 -6.71
CA GLY A 76 -7.72 1.59 -6.66
C GLY A 76 -7.63 0.85 -7.98
N LYS A 77 -8.19 1.34 -9.10
CA LYS A 77 -8.17 0.60 -10.36
C LYS A 77 -6.97 0.91 -11.25
N THR A 78 -6.65 2.19 -11.41
CA THR A 78 -5.58 2.64 -12.31
C THR A 78 -4.60 3.60 -11.65
N SER A 79 -4.69 3.82 -10.33
CA SER A 79 -3.96 4.87 -9.61
C SER A 79 -4.19 6.27 -10.19
N ALA A 80 -5.36 6.51 -10.75
CA ALA A 80 -5.75 7.84 -11.16
C ALA A 80 -5.94 8.71 -9.91
N GLU A 81 -5.38 9.90 -9.94
CA GLU A 81 -5.44 10.84 -8.83
C GLU A 81 -6.85 11.42 -8.69
N VAL A 82 -7.39 11.38 -7.50
CA VAL A 82 -8.75 11.84 -7.17
C VAL A 82 -8.76 13.06 -6.27
N LEU A 83 -7.65 13.31 -5.59
CA LEU A 83 -7.35 14.50 -4.81
C LEU A 83 -5.84 14.64 -4.64
N ASP A 84 -5.31 15.86 -4.85
CA ASP A 84 -3.95 16.23 -4.46
C ASP A 84 -3.92 17.62 -3.82
N PHE A 85 -2.96 17.83 -2.96
CA PHE A 85 -2.67 19.12 -2.36
C PHE A 85 -1.28 19.13 -1.71
N ASN A 86 -0.77 20.32 -1.46
CA ASN A 86 0.44 20.54 -0.68
C ASN A 86 0.07 20.77 0.79
N LEU A 87 0.71 20.03 1.68
CA LEU A 87 0.60 20.15 3.13
C LEU A 87 1.91 20.70 3.68
N PHE A 88 1.82 21.69 4.58
CA PHE A 88 3.00 22.33 5.18
C PHE A 88 2.99 22.06 6.67
N LEU A 89 3.95 21.27 7.12
CA LEU A 89 4.08 20.81 8.51
C LEU A 89 5.09 21.68 9.27
N SER A 90 4.73 22.04 10.48
CA SER A 90 5.65 22.59 11.48
C SER A 90 6.73 21.58 11.89
N PRO A 91 7.82 22.03 12.55
CA PRO A 91 8.67 21.13 13.33
C PRO A 91 7.87 20.36 14.39
N ASN A 92 8.09 19.04 14.49
CA ASN A 92 7.41 18.13 15.43
C ASN A 92 5.87 18.15 15.34
N ASP A 93 5.35 18.38 14.16
CA ASP A 93 3.93 18.50 13.87
C ASP A 93 3.26 17.15 13.61
N VAL A 94 1.96 17.08 13.84
CA VAL A 94 1.09 15.98 13.40
C VAL A 94 -0.11 16.54 12.68
N TRP A 95 -0.32 16.10 11.46
CA TRP A 95 -1.53 16.39 10.71
C TRP A 95 -2.42 15.15 10.67
N THR A 96 -3.74 15.37 10.80
CA THR A 96 -4.73 14.30 10.80
C THR A 96 -5.91 14.62 9.88
N ALA A 97 -6.39 13.61 9.19
CA ALA A 97 -7.58 13.73 8.33
C ALA A 97 -8.38 12.43 8.32
N ALA A 98 -9.63 12.51 7.85
CA ALA A 98 -10.43 11.34 7.56
C ALA A 98 -10.90 11.36 6.10
N ILE A 99 -10.95 10.19 5.50
CA ILE A 99 -11.66 9.95 4.25
C ILE A 99 -12.99 9.32 4.62
N VAL A 100 -14.08 9.97 4.20
CA VAL A 100 -15.47 9.60 4.51
C VAL A 100 -16.28 9.51 3.22
N PRO A 101 -17.43 8.80 3.18
CA PRO A 101 -18.34 8.91 2.05
C PRO A 101 -18.87 10.36 1.94
N ALA A 102 -18.84 10.95 0.75
CA ALA A 102 -19.40 12.30 0.53
C ALA A 102 -20.92 12.35 0.74
N SER A 103 -21.60 11.21 0.59
CA SER A 103 -23.02 11.02 0.93
C SER A 103 -23.33 9.55 1.17
N SER A 104 -24.54 9.24 1.60
CA SER A 104 -25.00 7.87 1.81
C SER A 104 -25.22 7.07 0.52
N SER A 105 -25.18 7.71 -0.66
CA SER A 105 -25.31 7.00 -1.95
C SER A 105 -24.08 6.14 -2.24
N ALA A 106 -24.28 4.91 -2.67
CA ALA A 106 -23.22 4.00 -3.10
C ALA A 106 -22.42 4.52 -4.31
N THR A 107 -22.98 5.42 -5.10
CA THR A 107 -22.33 6.05 -6.25
C THR A 107 -21.66 7.38 -5.91
N SER A 108 -21.75 7.85 -4.65
CA SER A 108 -21.08 9.08 -4.22
C SER A 108 -19.57 8.85 -4.12
N PRO A 109 -18.75 9.88 -4.33
CA PRO A 109 -17.32 9.78 -4.13
C PRO A 109 -16.94 9.62 -2.65
N GLY A 110 -15.67 9.32 -2.40
CA GLY A 110 -15.02 9.62 -1.13
C GLY A 110 -14.83 11.14 -0.99
N ALA A 111 -14.65 11.60 0.24
CA ALA A 111 -14.30 12.98 0.55
C ALA A 111 -13.28 13.03 1.69
N MET A 112 -12.33 13.95 1.62
CA MET A 112 -11.38 14.18 2.71
C MET A 112 -11.89 15.31 3.60
N VAL A 113 -11.84 15.09 4.91
CA VAL A 113 -12.19 16.07 5.94
C VAL A 113 -11.08 16.17 6.97
N THR A 114 -10.86 17.38 7.50
CA THR A 114 -9.95 17.58 8.63
C THR A 114 -10.41 18.74 9.49
N ALA A 115 -10.12 18.64 10.79
CA ALA A 115 -10.18 19.77 11.73
C ALA A 115 -8.78 20.33 12.05
N ASP A 116 -7.75 19.74 11.46
CA ASP A 116 -6.37 20.19 11.61
C ASP A 116 -6.15 21.57 10.99
N ARG A 117 -5.25 22.34 11.57
CA ARG A 117 -4.98 23.72 11.18
C ARG A 117 -3.71 23.89 10.37
N SER A 118 -2.91 22.85 10.20
CA SER A 118 -1.70 22.91 9.37
C SER A 118 -2.05 23.43 7.97
N CYS A 119 -1.18 24.23 7.40
CA CYS A 119 -1.46 24.87 6.12
C CYS A 119 -1.59 23.85 5.00
N THR A 120 -2.62 23.99 4.18
CA THR A 120 -2.84 23.22 2.94
C THR A 120 -3.07 24.18 1.76
N ALA A 121 -2.63 23.80 0.56
CA ALA A 121 -2.83 24.57 -0.67
C ALA A 121 -2.93 23.64 -1.90
N PRO A 122 -3.75 23.92 -2.94
CA PRO A 122 -4.59 25.11 -3.12
C PRO A 122 -5.89 25.04 -2.30
N ILE A 123 -6.16 23.89 -1.73
CA ILE A 123 -7.34 23.63 -0.92
C ILE A 123 -7.02 24.23 0.44
N GLY A 124 -7.72 25.29 0.81
CA GLY A 124 -7.71 25.80 2.18
C GLY A 124 -8.22 24.71 3.14
N ASN A 125 -8.63 25.09 4.32
CA ASN A 125 -9.19 24.16 5.28
C ASN A 125 -10.21 23.21 4.63
N LEU A 126 -10.11 21.92 4.95
CA LEU A 126 -11.05 20.86 4.52
C LEU A 126 -12.15 20.70 5.60
N PRO A 127 -13.12 21.63 5.73
CA PRO A 127 -13.94 21.71 6.93
C PRO A 127 -14.91 20.55 7.00
N VAL A 128 -14.92 19.86 8.13
CA VAL A 128 -15.88 18.78 8.45
C VAL A 128 -17.33 19.29 8.30
N ALA A 129 -17.59 20.56 8.69
CA ALA A 129 -18.93 21.15 8.64
C ALA A 129 -19.55 21.22 7.24
N ASN A 130 -18.74 21.25 6.19
CA ASN A 130 -19.19 21.31 4.78
C ASN A 130 -19.03 19.97 4.05
N GLY A 131 -18.83 18.84 4.76
CA GLY A 131 -18.62 17.54 4.15
C GLY A 131 -17.23 17.36 3.53
N GLY A 132 -16.30 18.29 3.75
CA GLY A 132 -14.93 18.23 3.27
C GLY A 132 -14.76 18.49 1.77
N GLN A 133 -13.66 17.99 1.22
CA GLN A 133 -13.33 18.05 -0.19
C GLN A 133 -13.68 16.73 -0.89
N PRO A 134 -14.75 16.70 -1.71
CA PRO A 134 -15.11 15.50 -2.47
C PRO A 134 -14.05 15.17 -3.53
N PHE A 135 -13.79 13.89 -3.71
CA PHE A 135 -12.89 13.37 -4.72
C PHE A 135 -13.45 13.56 -6.13
N ARG A 136 -12.57 13.64 -7.12
CA ARG A 136 -12.90 13.93 -8.52
C ARG A 136 -12.41 12.82 -9.44
N ASN A 137 -13.04 12.70 -10.60
CA ASN A 137 -12.70 11.72 -11.64
C ASN A 137 -12.00 12.33 -12.86
N PHE A 138 -11.39 13.50 -12.74
CA PHE A 138 -10.83 14.22 -13.88
C PHE A 138 -9.81 13.40 -14.66
N GLN A 139 -8.96 12.62 -13.98
CA GLN A 139 -7.93 11.82 -14.64
C GLN A 139 -8.46 10.55 -15.32
N PHE A 140 -9.66 10.08 -14.98
CA PHE A 140 -10.27 8.90 -15.60
C PHE A 140 -11.66 9.15 -16.20
N SER A 141 -12.00 10.41 -16.47
CA SER A 141 -13.22 10.76 -17.21
C SER A 141 -13.10 10.49 -18.71
N THR A 142 -11.88 10.45 -19.23
CA THR A 142 -11.55 10.19 -20.65
C THR A 142 -10.23 9.41 -20.76
N GLY A 143 -9.90 8.93 -21.95
CA GLY A 143 -8.63 8.26 -22.21
C GLY A 143 -8.53 6.83 -21.69
N GLY A 144 -7.31 6.31 -21.59
CA GLY A 144 -7.04 4.92 -21.18
C GLY A 144 -7.51 4.58 -19.78
N ASP A 145 -7.36 5.51 -18.83
CA ASP A 145 -7.79 5.32 -17.45
C ASP A 145 -9.33 5.26 -17.28
N ALA A 146 -10.09 5.67 -18.29
CA ALA A 146 -11.55 5.54 -18.33
C ALA A 146 -12.03 4.12 -18.65
N LEU A 147 -11.17 3.25 -19.18
CA LEU A 147 -11.55 1.88 -19.59
C LEU A 147 -12.25 1.07 -18.48
N PRO A 148 -11.80 1.11 -17.20
CA PRO A 148 -12.49 0.41 -16.11
C PRO A 148 -13.74 1.12 -15.59
N GLY A 149 -14.27 2.14 -16.28
CA GLY A 149 -15.40 2.97 -15.89
C GLY A 149 -15.00 4.37 -15.43
N THR A 150 -15.94 5.30 -15.50
CA THR A 150 -15.73 6.74 -15.21
C THR A 150 -16.49 7.23 -13.98
N GLY A 151 -17.22 6.35 -13.30
CA GLY A 151 -18.07 6.70 -12.17
C GLY A 151 -17.30 7.11 -10.91
N LEU A 152 -17.89 7.98 -10.12
CA LEU A 152 -17.28 8.50 -8.90
C LEU A 152 -17.16 7.43 -7.79
N GLU A 153 -17.90 6.34 -7.87
CA GLU A 153 -17.78 5.17 -6.98
C GLU A 153 -16.36 4.57 -6.98
N ARG A 154 -15.59 4.72 -8.08
CA ARG A 154 -14.17 4.30 -8.13
C ARG A 154 -13.32 4.99 -7.07
N THR A 155 -13.68 6.21 -6.66
CA THR A 155 -12.92 6.99 -5.68
C THR A 155 -13.14 6.53 -4.24
N ARG A 156 -13.97 5.49 -4.02
CA ARG A 156 -14.32 5.04 -2.67
C ARG A 156 -13.28 4.13 -2.04
N GLU A 157 -12.31 3.67 -2.81
CA GLU A 157 -11.18 2.86 -2.35
C GLU A 157 -9.95 3.09 -3.22
N GLY A 158 -8.78 2.89 -2.61
CA GLY A 158 -7.50 3.09 -3.25
C GLY A 158 -6.38 3.19 -2.21
N TYR A 159 -5.37 4.01 -2.47
CA TYR A 159 -4.24 4.20 -1.58
C TYR A 159 -3.80 5.68 -1.54
N VAL A 160 -2.90 6.01 -0.59
CA VAL A 160 -2.44 7.40 -0.43
C VAL A 160 -0.93 7.46 -0.43
N GLU A 161 -0.39 8.46 -1.11
CA GLU A 161 1.02 8.83 -1.11
C GLU A 161 1.20 10.14 -0.36
N MET A 162 2.16 10.20 0.56
CA MET A 162 2.62 11.45 1.17
C MET A 162 4.12 11.59 0.95
N ILE A 163 4.52 12.59 0.16
CA ILE A 163 5.88 12.74 -0.35
C ILE A 163 6.46 14.05 0.15
N GLU A 164 7.54 13.99 0.94
CA GLU A 164 8.29 15.20 1.31
C GLU A 164 8.91 15.83 0.06
N MET A 165 8.40 16.98 -0.32
CA MET A 165 8.94 17.76 -1.44
C MET A 165 10.24 18.47 -1.07
N GLY A 166 10.43 18.70 0.23
CA GLY A 166 11.63 19.29 0.79
C GLY A 166 11.40 19.91 2.17
N SER A 167 12.52 20.26 2.80
CA SER A 167 12.54 20.98 4.08
C SER A 167 12.50 22.49 3.83
N LEU A 168 11.55 23.17 4.45
CA LEU A 168 11.36 24.62 4.32
C LEU A 168 12.43 25.40 5.10
N THR A 169 12.83 26.55 4.58
CA THR A 169 13.78 27.47 5.20
C THR A 169 13.26 28.90 5.23
N GLY A 170 13.90 29.75 6.03
CA GLY A 170 13.64 31.19 6.08
C GLY A 170 12.17 31.55 6.38
N ALA A 171 11.61 32.46 5.61
CA ALA A 171 10.24 32.96 5.79
C ALA A 171 9.18 31.86 5.62
N TRP A 172 9.42 30.84 4.79
CA TRP A 172 8.49 29.75 4.55
C TRP A 172 8.43 28.79 5.75
N ALA A 173 9.58 28.47 6.34
CA ALA A 173 9.61 27.69 7.58
C ALA A 173 8.89 28.44 8.70
N THR A 174 9.12 29.76 8.82
CA THR A 174 8.42 30.60 9.81
C THR A 174 6.90 30.59 9.57
N ALA A 175 6.46 30.71 8.32
CA ALA A 175 5.04 30.73 7.96
C ALA A 175 4.31 29.43 8.28
N ALA A 176 4.96 28.29 8.07
CA ALA A 176 4.41 26.98 8.41
C ALA A 176 4.41 26.67 9.90
N THR A 177 5.32 27.30 10.66
CA THR A 177 5.49 27.01 12.09
C THR A 177 4.29 27.50 12.90
N HIS A 178 3.77 26.63 13.78
CA HIS A 178 2.67 26.97 14.67
C HIS A 178 3.09 27.94 15.76
N VAL A 179 2.29 28.99 15.92
CA VAL A 179 2.39 29.96 17.01
C VAL A 179 1.03 29.96 17.73
N ASN A 180 1.03 29.63 19.01
CA ASN A 180 -0.20 29.51 19.82
C ASN A 180 -1.24 28.52 19.20
N GLY A 181 -0.76 27.41 18.64
CA GLY A 181 -1.62 26.33 18.09
C GLY A 181 -2.17 26.57 16.70
N VAL A 182 -1.67 27.58 15.97
CA VAL A 182 -2.01 27.84 14.57
C VAL A 182 -0.76 28.18 13.77
N PRO A 183 -0.66 27.82 12.47
CA PRO A 183 0.43 28.27 11.63
C PRO A 183 0.49 29.78 11.54
N ALA A 184 1.71 30.33 11.50
CA ALA A 184 1.91 31.78 11.53
C ALA A 184 1.28 32.50 10.33
N ASN A 185 1.35 31.92 9.11
CA ASN A 185 0.76 32.53 7.92
C ASN A 185 0.56 31.54 6.76
N CYS A 186 -0.59 30.90 6.68
CA CYS A 186 -0.92 30.02 5.55
C CYS A 186 -1.13 30.76 4.22
N GLY A 187 -1.38 32.06 4.25
CA GLY A 187 -1.67 32.83 3.04
C GLY A 187 -0.52 32.84 2.03
N VAL A 188 0.71 32.70 2.49
CA VAL A 188 1.90 32.67 1.61
C VAL A 188 1.96 31.44 0.72
N PHE A 189 1.31 30.33 1.10
CA PHE A 189 1.33 29.07 0.35
C PHE A 189 0.29 29.01 -0.77
N ASN A 190 -0.68 29.92 -0.80
CA ASN A 190 -1.72 29.99 -1.82
C ASN A 190 -1.26 30.68 -3.10
N ALA A 191 -0.14 31.40 -3.06
CA ALA A 191 0.43 32.10 -4.21
C ALA A 191 1.37 31.14 -4.97
N ALA A 192 0.94 30.70 -6.15
CA ALA A 192 1.63 29.69 -6.96
C ALA A 192 3.09 30.01 -7.36
N SER A 193 3.56 31.24 -7.25
CA SER A 193 4.87 31.66 -7.77
C SER A 193 5.84 32.16 -6.69
N SER A 194 5.56 31.91 -5.43
CA SER A 194 6.30 32.55 -4.34
C SER A 194 7.45 31.73 -3.76
N LEU A 195 7.51 30.42 -4.06
CA LEU A 195 8.58 29.57 -3.55
C LEU A 195 9.82 29.69 -4.43
N THR A 196 10.85 30.31 -3.88
CA THR A 196 12.14 30.38 -4.57
C THR A 196 12.99 29.14 -4.23
N PRO A 197 13.93 28.72 -5.10
CA PRO A 197 14.86 27.63 -4.79
C PRO A 197 15.63 27.80 -3.47
N SER A 198 15.82 29.05 -3.00
CA SER A 198 16.46 29.35 -1.72
C SER A 198 15.58 29.16 -0.48
N SER A 199 14.29 28.91 -0.67
CA SER A 199 13.31 28.74 0.42
C SER A 199 13.06 27.28 0.80
N ILE A 200 13.67 26.32 0.09
CA ILE A 200 13.51 24.91 0.30
C ILE A 200 14.81 24.16 0.05
N GLU A 201 15.11 23.23 0.92
CA GLU A 201 16.23 22.30 0.80
C GLU A 201 15.72 20.88 0.45
N ALA A 202 16.65 19.99 0.12
CA ALA A 202 16.32 18.59 -0.15
C ALA A 202 15.50 17.96 0.99
N PRO A 203 14.67 16.95 0.71
CA PRO A 203 13.96 16.20 1.73
C PRO A 203 14.92 15.67 2.80
N SER A 204 14.54 15.79 4.05
CA SER A 204 15.36 15.38 5.21
C SER A 204 14.86 14.11 5.90
N GLY A 205 13.76 13.53 5.41
CA GLY A 205 13.16 12.33 6.01
C GLY A 205 12.46 12.60 7.34
N GLY A 206 12.21 11.53 8.08
CA GLY A 206 11.59 11.63 9.40
C GLY A 206 10.08 11.81 9.40
N LEU A 207 9.38 11.62 8.28
CA LEU A 207 7.92 11.48 8.27
C LEU A 207 7.55 10.07 8.73
N MET A 208 6.55 9.94 9.60
CA MET A 208 5.90 8.68 9.91
C MET A 208 4.39 8.83 9.80
N GLY A 209 3.66 7.75 9.56
CA GLY A 209 2.22 7.82 9.38
C GLY A 209 1.49 6.53 9.72
N THR A 210 0.20 6.70 10.04
CA THR A 210 -0.70 5.56 10.29
C THR A 210 -2.02 5.78 9.58
N GLY A 211 -2.65 4.67 9.19
CA GLY A 211 -4.02 4.62 8.73
C GLY A 211 -4.87 3.78 9.66
N THR A 212 -6.11 4.18 9.89
CA THR A 212 -7.09 3.40 10.65
C THR A 212 -8.37 3.29 9.83
N LEU A 213 -8.76 2.06 9.53
CA LEU A 213 -10.08 1.76 8.94
C LEU A 213 -11.05 1.55 10.09
N ILE A 214 -12.13 2.32 10.13
CA ILE A 214 -13.13 2.23 11.18
C ILE A 214 -14.53 2.08 10.58
N ASN A 215 -15.28 1.11 11.08
CA ASN A 215 -16.70 0.95 10.81
C ASN A 215 -17.47 1.20 12.12
N VAL A 216 -17.91 2.45 12.29
CA VAL A 216 -18.52 2.90 13.55
C VAL A 216 -19.77 2.10 13.89
N ASN A 217 -20.60 1.81 12.88
CA ASN A 217 -21.86 1.10 13.11
C ASN A 217 -21.67 -0.37 13.47
N SER A 218 -20.57 -0.97 13.02
CA SER A 218 -20.21 -2.35 13.39
C SER A 218 -19.37 -2.42 14.65
N GLY A 219 -18.85 -1.28 15.15
CA GLY A 219 -17.95 -1.23 16.29
C GLY A 219 -16.62 -1.95 16.02
N THR A 220 -16.11 -1.86 14.78
CA THR A 220 -14.85 -2.49 14.39
C THR A 220 -13.87 -1.44 13.87
N ASP A 221 -12.60 -1.58 14.25
CA ASP A 221 -11.52 -0.77 13.72
C ASP A 221 -10.24 -1.60 13.55
N VAL A 222 -9.42 -1.23 12.59
CA VAL A 222 -8.09 -1.82 12.36
C VAL A 222 -7.11 -0.75 11.93
N GLY A 223 -5.90 -0.79 12.47
CA GLY A 223 -4.85 0.19 12.18
C GLY A 223 -3.63 -0.42 11.51
N TYR A 224 -3.02 0.31 10.59
CA TYR A 224 -1.77 -0.05 9.94
C TYR A 224 -0.78 1.13 9.96
N LYS A 225 0.50 0.84 9.80
CA LYS A 225 1.53 1.84 9.53
C LYS A 225 1.69 2.02 8.04
N ALA A 226 1.93 3.26 7.61
CA ALA A 226 2.38 3.52 6.26
C ALA A 226 3.79 2.94 6.04
N ASP A 227 4.04 2.42 4.85
CA ASP A 227 5.39 2.05 4.44
C ASP A 227 6.22 3.32 4.25
N ALA A 228 7.33 3.39 4.97
CA ALA A 228 8.21 4.55 4.96
C ALA A 228 9.46 4.28 4.14
N LEU A 229 9.74 5.18 3.18
CA LEU A 229 10.93 5.07 2.32
C LEU A 229 11.87 6.25 2.57
N GLU A 230 13.15 5.94 2.72
CA GLU A 230 14.23 6.91 2.80
C GLU A 230 15.02 6.99 1.51
N ALA A 231 15.79 8.07 1.38
CA ALA A 231 16.63 8.39 0.23
C ALA A 231 15.84 8.37 -1.10
N TRP A 232 14.56 8.79 -1.07
CA TRP A 232 13.73 8.92 -2.27
C TRP A 232 14.16 10.09 -3.14
N SER A 233 14.59 11.19 -2.54
CA SER A 233 15.16 12.34 -3.25
C SER A 233 16.30 13.00 -2.47
N ASN A 234 17.33 13.39 -3.20
CA ASN A 234 18.46 14.16 -2.70
C ASN A 234 18.46 15.63 -3.19
N ILE A 235 17.38 16.02 -3.88
CA ILE A 235 17.14 17.41 -4.33
C ILE A 235 15.71 17.81 -3.98
N PRO A 236 15.42 19.12 -3.85
CA PRO A 236 14.05 19.58 -3.69
C PRO A 236 13.16 19.13 -4.85
N GLN A 237 11.96 18.65 -4.53
CA GLN A 237 10.94 18.17 -5.49
C GLN A 237 9.68 19.03 -5.45
N TYR A 238 9.79 20.27 -4.98
CA TYR A 238 8.64 21.14 -4.84
C TYR A 238 7.98 21.44 -6.17
N THR A 239 6.67 21.33 -6.19
CA THR A 239 5.79 21.85 -7.25
C THR A 239 4.71 22.72 -6.63
N ASP A 240 4.24 23.70 -7.38
CA ASP A 240 3.15 24.57 -6.94
C ASP A 240 1.86 23.77 -6.70
N PRO A 241 0.96 24.29 -5.86
CA PRO A 241 -0.35 23.69 -5.63
C PRO A 241 -1.12 23.45 -6.93
N GLY A 242 -1.77 22.30 -7.05
CA GLY A 242 -2.53 21.89 -8.24
C GLY A 242 -1.74 21.13 -9.30
N PHE A 243 -0.43 20.92 -9.09
CA PHE A 243 0.36 20.04 -9.96
C PHE A 243 0.34 18.61 -9.44
N VAL A 244 0.17 17.64 -10.33
CA VAL A 244 0.12 16.21 -10.02
C VAL A 244 1.46 15.59 -9.59
N THR A 245 2.54 16.35 -9.69
CA THR A 245 3.89 15.95 -9.27
C THR A 245 4.29 16.62 -7.96
N PRO A 246 5.27 16.08 -7.20
CA PRO A 246 5.91 14.79 -7.43
C PRO A 246 4.99 13.61 -7.16
N SER A 247 5.33 12.46 -7.75
CA SER A 247 4.74 11.15 -7.51
C SER A 247 5.84 10.17 -7.11
N LEU A 248 5.50 8.96 -6.70
CA LEU A 248 6.48 7.92 -6.39
C LEU A 248 7.47 7.66 -7.53
N ALA A 249 7.06 7.91 -8.78
CA ALA A 249 7.89 7.75 -9.97
C ALA A 249 9.01 8.79 -10.10
N ASN A 250 8.97 9.88 -9.34
CA ASN A 250 9.95 10.96 -9.40
C ASN A 250 11.15 10.78 -8.46
N ALA A 251 11.39 9.56 -7.97
CA ALA A 251 12.60 9.25 -7.21
C ALA A 251 13.84 9.72 -7.98
N THR A 252 14.74 10.45 -7.31
CA THR A 252 15.95 10.97 -7.96
C THR A 252 17.12 10.00 -7.93
N PRO A 253 17.34 9.16 -6.89
CA PRO A 253 18.29 8.08 -6.97
C PRO A 253 17.87 7.07 -8.05
N THR A 254 18.82 6.67 -8.87
CA THR A 254 18.64 5.61 -9.85
C THR A 254 19.01 4.24 -9.28
N ASN A 255 19.23 4.16 -8.00
CA ASN A 255 19.61 2.94 -7.29
C ASN A 255 18.69 2.68 -6.09
N SER A 256 18.61 1.40 -5.71
CA SER A 256 17.85 0.94 -4.56
C SER A 256 18.68 0.06 -3.65
N LEU A 257 18.26 -0.05 -2.40
CA LEU A 257 18.82 -0.99 -1.42
C LEU A 257 17.69 -1.92 -0.94
N VAL A 258 17.82 -3.20 -1.29
CA VAL A 258 16.89 -4.25 -0.84
C VAL A 258 17.63 -5.17 0.12
N ILE A 259 17.08 -5.35 1.31
CA ILE A 259 17.65 -6.22 2.34
C ILE A 259 16.88 -7.53 2.34
N ASN A 260 17.56 -8.62 2.01
CA ASN A 260 17.01 -9.96 2.15
C ASN A 260 17.47 -10.54 3.49
N ALA A 261 16.51 -10.79 4.36
CA ALA A 261 16.75 -11.31 5.70
C ALA A 261 17.00 -12.80 5.66
N GLY A 262 18.14 -13.24 5.20
CA GLY A 262 18.63 -14.62 5.32
C GLY A 262 17.58 -15.74 5.49
N GLY A 263 17.91 -16.92 5.08
CA GLY A 263 17.03 -18.08 5.16
C GLY A 263 17.83 -19.35 4.89
N THR A 264 17.15 -20.42 4.51
CA THR A 264 17.78 -21.61 3.95
C THR A 264 17.53 -21.67 2.46
N ASP A 265 18.54 -21.96 1.67
CA ASP A 265 18.38 -22.16 0.23
C ASP A 265 17.69 -23.50 -0.10
N ALA A 266 17.47 -23.76 -1.39
CA ALA A 266 16.83 -24.99 -1.85
C ALA A 266 17.61 -26.27 -1.51
N THR A 267 18.89 -26.14 -1.12
CA THR A 267 19.75 -27.25 -0.68
C THR A 267 19.75 -27.42 0.83
N GLY A 268 19.07 -26.53 1.59
CA GLY A 268 19.07 -26.51 3.04
C GLY A 268 20.26 -25.75 3.64
N ALA A 269 21.10 -25.11 2.83
CA ALA A 269 22.20 -24.30 3.33
C ALA A 269 21.69 -22.94 3.85
N SER A 270 22.25 -22.48 4.98
CA SER A 270 21.94 -21.18 5.55
C SER A 270 22.40 -20.05 4.65
N VAL A 271 21.47 -19.20 4.21
CA VAL A 271 21.77 -17.95 3.50
C VAL A 271 21.82 -16.82 4.53
N GLN A 272 22.90 -16.07 4.52
CA GLN A 272 23.09 -14.95 5.44
C GLN A 272 22.26 -13.73 5.02
N LEU A 273 22.06 -12.80 5.95
CA LEU A 273 21.51 -11.49 5.66
C LEU A 273 22.35 -10.81 4.56
N THR A 274 21.74 -10.48 3.45
CA THR A 274 22.41 -9.86 2.31
C THR A 274 21.71 -8.57 1.94
N ALA A 275 22.46 -7.50 1.77
CA ALA A 275 21.97 -6.24 1.23
C ALA A 275 22.33 -6.15 -0.25
N TYR A 276 21.32 -5.92 -1.09
CA TYR A 276 21.48 -5.76 -2.53
C TYR A 276 21.32 -4.29 -2.88
N ARG A 277 22.39 -3.64 -3.26
CA ARG A 277 22.34 -2.32 -3.89
C ARG A 277 22.36 -2.50 -5.39
N SER A 278 21.46 -1.81 -6.05
CA SER A 278 21.20 -2.02 -7.47
C SER A 278 21.01 -0.69 -8.17
N ASP A 279 21.71 -0.52 -9.28
CA ASP A 279 21.56 0.64 -10.15
C ASP A 279 20.60 0.32 -11.30
N PHE A 280 19.82 1.30 -11.72
CA PHE A 280 18.82 1.18 -12.77
C PHE A 280 19.06 2.21 -13.86
N ILE A 281 18.71 1.83 -15.08
CA ILE A 281 18.56 2.75 -16.21
C ILE A 281 17.09 2.87 -16.60
N ALA A 282 16.73 3.89 -17.33
CA ALA A 282 15.41 4.00 -17.94
C ALA A 282 15.23 2.88 -18.97
N GLN A 283 14.08 2.20 -18.93
CA GLN A 283 13.79 1.09 -19.83
C GLN A 283 12.30 1.02 -20.16
N SER A 284 11.99 0.73 -21.42
CA SER A 284 10.60 0.57 -21.90
C SER A 284 9.68 1.75 -21.54
N GLY A 285 10.22 2.97 -21.55
CA GLY A 285 9.49 4.19 -21.20
C GLY A 285 9.38 4.47 -19.70
N VAL A 286 9.88 3.58 -18.83
CA VAL A 286 9.89 3.76 -17.38
C VAL A 286 11.22 4.37 -16.93
N ALA A 287 11.15 5.45 -16.16
CA ALA A 287 12.33 6.15 -15.64
C ALA A 287 13.12 5.28 -14.66
N ALA A 288 14.44 5.49 -14.61
CA ALA A 288 15.33 4.75 -13.71
C ALA A 288 14.92 4.87 -12.22
N GLY A 289 14.57 6.07 -11.77
CA GLY A 289 14.10 6.29 -10.39
C GLY A 289 12.81 5.53 -10.07
N ALA A 290 11.86 5.46 -10.99
CA ALA A 290 10.64 4.67 -10.82
C ALA A 290 10.94 3.16 -10.71
N ARG A 291 11.88 2.65 -11.50
CA ARG A 291 12.34 1.26 -11.41
C ARG A 291 13.07 0.98 -10.11
N ALA A 292 13.92 1.91 -9.67
CA ALA A 292 14.59 1.82 -8.37
C ALA A 292 13.58 1.79 -7.21
N PHE A 293 12.59 2.67 -7.24
CA PHE A 293 11.52 2.68 -6.25
C PHE A 293 10.71 1.37 -6.27
N ALA A 294 10.27 0.93 -7.44
CA ALA A 294 9.48 -0.30 -7.56
C ALA A 294 10.23 -1.52 -7.02
N SER A 295 11.55 -1.58 -7.19
CA SER A 295 12.36 -2.74 -6.77
C SER A 295 12.34 -2.99 -5.27
N VAL A 296 12.15 -1.95 -4.43
CA VAL A 296 12.10 -2.12 -2.98
C VAL A 296 10.80 -2.78 -2.48
N PHE A 297 9.77 -2.81 -3.33
CA PHE A 297 8.51 -3.50 -3.07
C PHE A 297 8.38 -4.83 -3.82
N MET A 298 9.40 -5.26 -4.55
CA MET A 298 9.36 -6.51 -5.32
C MET A 298 9.31 -7.73 -4.42
N HIS A 299 8.22 -8.48 -4.52
CA HIS A 299 8.00 -9.71 -3.77
C HIS A 299 7.53 -10.82 -4.72
N ALA A 300 8.14 -12.00 -4.60
CA ALA A 300 7.74 -13.17 -5.37
C ALA A 300 6.49 -13.85 -4.79
N THR A 301 6.35 -13.79 -3.47
CA THR A 301 5.24 -14.42 -2.75
C THR A 301 4.78 -13.53 -1.60
N VAL A 302 3.46 -13.42 -1.44
CA VAL A 302 2.77 -12.80 -0.31
C VAL A 302 2.14 -13.91 0.53
N MET A 303 2.36 -13.89 1.84
CA MET A 303 1.88 -14.92 2.75
C MET A 303 1.16 -14.30 3.93
N ASN A 304 0.06 -14.94 4.35
CA ASN A 304 -0.60 -14.63 5.61
C ASN A 304 -1.49 -15.80 6.05
N GLU A 305 -2.05 -15.67 7.23
CA GLU A 305 -3.07 -16.57 7.75
C GLU A 305 -4.43 -16.29 7.11
N TYR A 306 -5.37 -17.22 7.28
CA TYR A 306 -6.80 -17.00 7.11
C TYR A 306 -7.58 -17.67 8.24
N ILE A 307 -8.68 -17.04 8.63
CA ILE A 307 -9.60 -17.54 9.65
C ILE A 307 -11.02 -17.37 9.13
N LEU A 308 -11.73 -18.51 9.04
CA LEU A 308 -13.10 -18.62 8.53
C LEU A 308 -13.95 -19.45 9.48
N ASP A 309 -13.64 -19.38 10.79
CA ASP A 309 -14.29 -20.19 11.83
C ASP A 309 -15.80 -19.88 11.87
N GLN A 310 -16.61 -20.94 11.70
CA GLN A 310 -18.06 -20.81 11.63
C GLN A 310 -18.67 -20.43 13.00
N ALA A 311 -18.10 -20.90 14.09
CA ALA A 311 -18.64 -20.65 15.43
C ALA A 311 -18.54 -19.16 15.82
N THR A 312 -17.55 -18.46 15.26
CA THR A 312 -17.33 -17.03 15.49
C THR A 312 -17.71 -16.16 14.29
N GLY A 313 -18.32 -16.73 13.24
CA GLY A 313 -18.68 -15.98 12.04
C GLY A 313 -17.50 -15.23 11.42
N SER A 314 -16.30 -15.80 11.48
CA SER A 314 -15.07 -15.14 11.07
C SER A 314 -14.98 -15.00 9.56
N ALA A 315 -14.31 -13.92 9.11
CA ALA A 315 -13.96 -13.68 7.73
C ALA A 315 -12.54 -13.11 7.62
N THR A 316 -11.95 -13.24 6.44
CA THR A 316 -10.59 -12.73 6.15
C THR A 316 -10.54 -12.09 4.76
N ASP A 317 -10.07 -10.85 4.71
CA ASP A 317 -9.73 -10.13 3.48
C ASP A 317 -8.24 -9.80 3.46
N TRP A 318 -7.57 -9.96 2.33
CA TRP A 318 -6.19 -9.52 2.09
C TRP A 318 -6.18 -8.34 1.14
N VAL A 319 -5.59 -7.25 1.55
CA VAL A 319 -5.33 -6.09 0.70
C VAL A 319 -3.98 -6.27 0.02
N ILE A 320 -3.95 -6.20 -1.31
CA ILE A 320 -2.74 -6.23 -2.14
C ILE A 320 -2.74 -4.99 -3.02
N THR A 321 -1.90 -4.03 -2.67
CA THR A 321 -1.73 -2.78 -3.43
C THR A 321 -0.42 -2.82 -4.20
N GLN A 322 -0.47 -2.42 -5.47
CA GLN A 322 0.64 -2.39 -6.42
C GLN A 322 1.00 -0.93 -6.74
N PRO A 323 1.70 -0.22 -5.85
CA PRO A 323 2.06 1.17 -6.08
C PRO A 323 2.94 1.27 -7.32
N LEU A 324 2.74 2.30 -8.14
CA LEU A 324 3.42 2.52 -9.41
C LEU A 324 3.01 1.64 -10.59
N LYS A 325 2.08 0.70 -10.48
CA LYS A 325 1.65 -0.11 -11.65
C LYS A 325 1.30 0.76 -12.85
N ARG A 326 0.59 1.88 -12.64
CA ARG A 326 0.25 2.87 -13.67
C ARG A 326 1.46 3.39 -14.47
N VAL A 327 2.63 3.47 -13.84
CA VAL A 327 3.86 3.96 -14.51
C VAL A 327 4.39 2.92 -15.50
N PHE A 328 4.14 1.65 -15.23
CA PHE A 328 4.58 0.52 -16.05
C PHE A 328 3.53 0.07 -17.06
N VAL A 329 2.25 0.42 -16.84
CA VAL A 329 1.11 -0.12 -17.61
C VAL A 329 0.23 1.00 -18.15
N SER A 330 -0.09 0.88 -19.44
CA SER A 330 -1.09 1.72 -20.11
C SER A 330 -2.07 0.85 -20.92
N SER A 331 -3.01 1.47 -21.61
CA SER A 331 -3.91 0.76 -22.52
C SER A 331 -3.21 0.16 -23.76
N THR A 332 -1.96 0.51 -24.00
CA THR A 332 -1.21 0.08 -25.20
C THR A 332 0.12 -0.60 -24.88
N THR A 333 0.64 -0.41 -23.68
CA THR A 333 1.98 -0.90 -23.32
C THR A 333 1.96 -1.49 -21.91
N ALA A 334 2.78 -2.51 -21.70
CA ALA A 334 3.15 -3.01 -20.39
C ALA A 334 4.67 -3.18 -20.35
N ALA A 335 5.30 -2.65 -19.31
CA ALA A 335 6.73 -2.79 -19.06
C ALA A 335 6.96 -3.70 -17.85
N GLN A 336 8.04 -4.50 -17.90
CA GLN A 336 8.41 -5.34 -16.75
C GLN A 336 8.50 -4.52 -15.45
N PRO A 337 7.95 -5.04 -14.33
CA PRO A 337 7.57 -6.44 -14.08
C PRO A 337 6.15 -6.82 -14.51
N TYR A 338 5.39 -5.94 -15.11
CA TYR A 338 4.04 -6.21 -15.58
C TYR A 338 4.03 -6.76 -17.00
N THR A 339 3.03 -7.59 -17.31
CA THR A 339 2.92 -8.28 -18.60
C THR A 339 1.64 -7.94 -19.35
N ALA A 340 0.62 -7.48 -18.64
CA ALA A 340 -0.69 -7.19 -19.20
C ALA A 340 -0.92 -5.68 -19.39
N VAL A 341 -1.50 -5.31 -20.55
CA VAL A 341 -1.98 -3.95 -20.81
C VAL A 341 -3.32 -3.70 -20.11
N LEU A 342 -3.62 -2.44 -19.85
CA LEU A 342 -4.89 -2.02 -19.24
C LEU A 342 -6.06 -2.22 -20.21
N THR A 343 -7.07 -2.92 -19.76
CA THR A 343 -8.36 -3.13 -20.43
C THR A 343 -9.51 -2.66 -19.54
N SER A 344 -10.75 -2.82 -19.99
CA SER A 344 -11.93 -2.58 -19.13
C SER A 344 -11.99 -3.49 -17.91
N SER A 345 -11.34 -4.65 -17.96
CA SER A 345 -11.23 -5.60 -16.84
C SER A 345 -9.96 -5.42 -16.01
N GLY A 346 -9.17 -4.39 -16.28
CA GLY A 346 -7.89 -4.11 -15.63
C GLY A 346 -6.68 -4.63 -16.40
N ALA A 347 -5.51 -4.52 -15.79
CA ALA A 347 -4.24 -5.09 -16.27
C ALA A 347 -3.91 -6.30 -15.41
N CYS A 348 -4.32 -7.47 -15.86
CA CYS A 348 -4.41 -8.69 -15.05
C CYS A 348 -3.08 -9.47 -15.05
N GLU A 349 -2.44 -9.53 -13.88
CA GLU A 349 -1.24 -10.34 -13.67
C GLU A 349 -1.60 -11.69 -13.06
N THR A 350 -1.08 -12.75 -13.64
CA THR A 350 -1.35 -14.13 -13.21
C THR A 350 -0.82 -14.40 -11.80
N ILE A 351 -1.64 -15.07 -10.99
CA ILE A 351 -1.30 -15.49 -9.64
C ILE A 351 -1.54 -16.98 -9.43
N ASN A 352 -0.78 -17.55 -8.49
CA ASN A 352 -1.07 -18.83 -7.86
C ASN A 352 -1.43 -18.60 -6.40
N PHE A 353 -2.50 -19.24 -5.91
CA PHE A 353 -2.91 -19.16 -4.52
C PHE A 353 -2.97 -20.58 -3.94
N THR A 354 -1.99 -20.90 -3.09
CA THR A 354 -1.92 -22.18 -2.38
C THR A 354 -2.26 -21.97 -0.92
N PHE A 355 -3.11 -22.81 -0.37
CA PHE A 355 -3.56 -22.69 1.01
C PHE A 355 -3.44 -24.01 1.77
N PHE A 356 -3.26 -23.90 3.07
CA PHE A 356 -3.03 -24.99 4.02
C PHE A 356 -3.99 -24.84 5.19
N ASN A 357 -4.53 -25.94 5.68
CA ASN A 357 -5.29 -25.96 6.94
C ASN A 357 -4.38 -26.29 8.13
N ARG A 358 -4.98 -26.36 9.33
CA ARG A 358 -4.27 -26.71 10.57
C ARG A 358 -3.75 -28.15 10.61
N GLU A 359 -4.33 -29.03 9.80
CA GLU A 359 -3.99 -30.45 9.71
C GLU A 359 -2.97 -30.71 8.59
N GLU A 360 -2.26 -29.65 8.11
CA GLU A 360 -1.21 -29.70 7.08
C GLU A 360 -1.70 -30.17 5.70
N GLN A 361 -3.03 -30.26 5.52
CA GLN A 361 -3.59 -30.51 4.18
C GLN A 361 -3.43 -29.25 3.33
N SER A 362 -3.08 -29.41 2.07
CA SER A 362 -2.88 -28.31 1.14
C SER A 362 -3.72 -28.48 -0.11
N ALA A 363 -4.11 -27.35 -0.70
CA ALA A 363 -4.68 -27.28 -2.03
C ALA A 363 -4.24 -25.99 -2.72
N THR A 364 -4.27 -25.98 -4.05
CA THR A 364 -4.09 -24.78 -4.86
C THR A 364 -5.44 -24.40 -5.45
N ALA A 365 -5.82 -23.14 -5.29
CA ALA A 365 -7.07 -22.66 -5.84
C ALA A 365 -7.03 -22.75 -7.38
N SER A 366 -8.07 -23.35 -7.95
CA SER A 366 -8.29 -23.45 -9.39
C SER A 366 -9.11 -22.27 -9.91
N GLY A 367 -9.24 -22.13 -11.22
CA GLY A 367 -10.10 -21.11 -11.82
C GLY A 367 -11.54 -21.13 -11.31
N ALA A 368 -12.08 -22.30 -10.96
CA ALA A 368 -13.43 -22.46 -10.41
C ALA A 368 -13.58 -21.94 -8.97
N ASP A 369 -12.47 -21.78 -8.24
CA ASP A 369 -12.45 -21.28 -6.86
C ASP A 369 -12.38 -19.75 -6.79
N PHE A 370 -12.29 -19.06 -7.93
CA PHE A 370 -12.23 -17.60 -8.00
C PHE A 370 -13.57 -16.99 -8.43
N SER A 371 -13.90 -15.86 -7.86
CA SER A 371 -15.05 -15.04 -8.29
C SER A 371 -14.66 -13.54 -8.24
N PRO A 372 -14.78 -12.78 -9.34
CA PRO A 372 -15.35 -13.23 -10.62
C PRO A 372 -14.63 -14.41 -11.24
N LEU A 373 -15.38 -15.31 -11.87
CA LEU A 373 -14.80 -16.45 -12.57
C LEU A 373 -13.93 -15.94 -13.72
N PRO A 374 -12.66 -16.31 -13.80
CA PRO A 374 -11.85 -15.99 -14.98
C PRO A 374 -12.48 -16.59 -16.23
N PRO A 375 -12.32 -15.99 -17.41
CA PRO A 375 -12.74 -16.62 -18.66
C PRO A 375 -12.19 -18.04 -18.76
N ALA A 376 -12.94 -18.95 -19.38
CA ALA A 376 -12.55 -20.35 -19.50
C ALA A 376 -11.12 -20.48 -20.08
N GLY A 377 -10.23 -21.10 -19.32
CA GLY A 377 -8.81 -21.23 -19.66
C GLY A 377 -7.93 -20.03 -19.31
N ALA A 378 -8.46 -18.95 -18.73
CA ALA A 378 -7.65 -17.85 -18.23
C ALA A 378 -7.09 -18.19 -16.84
N PRO A 379 -5.85 -17.78 -16.54
CA PRO A 379 -5.28 -17.95 -15.22
C PRO A 379 -5.93 -17.02 -14.18
N ASN A 380 -5.84 -17.41 -12.91
CA ASN A 380 -6.21 -16.54 -11.81
C ASN A 380 -5.33 -15.28 -11.81
N SER A 381 -5.89 -14.12 -11.47
CA SER A 381 -5.17 -12.87 -11.65
C SER A 381 -5.58 -11.77 -10.67
N LEU A 382 -4.66 -10.81 -10.46
CA LEU A 382 -4.92 -9.52 -9.85
C LEU A 382 -4.89 -8.44 -10.93
N CYS A 383 -5.97 -7.72 -11.08
CA CYS A 383 -6.18 -6.84 -12.23
C CYS A 383 -6.01 -5.35 -11.92
N TRP A 384 -6.13 -4.95 -10.64
CA TRP A 384 -6.17 -3.56 -10.22
C TRP A 384 -4.89 -3.12 -9.51
N GLU A 385 -4.75 -1.82 -9.29
CA GLU A 385 -3.67 -1.25 -8.47
C GLU A 385 -3.84 -1.64 -7.00
N SER A 386 -5.07 -1.46 -6.45
CA SER A 386 -5.44 -2.00 -5.15
C SER A 386 -6.45 -3.11 -5.33
N ASN A 387 -6.11 -4.31 -4.87
CA ASN A 387 -6.94 -5.50 -4.96
C ASN A 387 -7.27 -6.00 -3.56
N VAL A 388 -8.44 -6.57 -3.37
CA VAL A 388 -8.80 -7.26 -2.14
C VAL A 388 -9.11 -8.73 -2.46
N LEU A 389 -8.34 -9.66 -1.89
CA LEU A 389 -8.68 -11.07 -1.92
C LEU A 389 -9.58 -11.37 -0.72
N SER A 390 -10.82 -11.74 -0.99
CA SER A 390 -11.76 -12.15 0.05
C SER A 390 -11.76 -13.67 0.13
N ILE A 391 -11.19 -14.20 1.22
CA ILE A 391 -11.06 -15.65 1.41
C ILE A 391 -12.37 -16.18 1.98
N ARG A 392 -12.94 -17.17 1.31
CA ARG A 392 -14.25 -17.76 1.63
C ARG A 392 -14.18 -19.28 1.63
N ASN A 393 -15.12 -19.89 2.31
CA ASN A 393 -15.36 -21.33 2.21
C ASN A 393 -16.86 -21.57 2.01
N SER A 394 -17.24 -21.97 0.80
CA SER A 394 -18.65 -22.19 0.42
C SER A 394 -19.34 -23.33 1.19
N SER A 395 -18.59 -24.16 1.90
CA SER A 395 -19.13 -25.20 2.78
C SER A 395 -19.61 -24.64 4.13
N LEU A 396 -19.31 -23.38 4.45
CA LEU A 396 -19.62 -22.75 5.73
C LEU A 396 -20.81 -21.79 5.59
N SER A 397 -21.75 -21.86 6.54
CA SER A 397 -23.03 -21.15 6.43
C SER A 397 -22.91 -19.63 6.46
N GLN A 398 -21.87 -19.05 7.11
CA GLN A 398 -21.66 -17.60 7.14
C GLN A 398 -21.34 -16.99 5.77
N PHE A 399 -20.95 -17.80 4.79
CA PHE A 399 -20.71 -17.35 3.42
C PHE A 399 -21.91 -17.55 2.49
N ASN A 400 -22.97 -18.21 2.96
CA ASN A 400 -24.18 -18.41 2.18
C ASN A 400 -24.91 -17.10 1.93
N GLY A 401 -25.17 -16.79 0.66
CA GLY A 401 -25.89 -15.58 0.28
C GLY A 401 -25.09 -14.28 0.33
N LEU A 402 -23.78 -14.33 0.62
CA LEU A 402 -22.94 -13.14 0.51
C LEU A 402 -22.83 -12.68 -0.96
N ASN A 403 -22.83 -11.38 -1.15
CA ASN A 403 -22.62 -10.78 -2.45
C ASN A 403 -21.16 -11.05 -2.92
N ASN A 404 -21.02 -11.67 -4.09
CA ASN A 404 -19.72 -11.94 -4.68
C ASN A 404 -19.10 -10.72 -5.39
N ALA A 405 -19.86 -9.65 -5.60
CA ALA A 405 -19.34 -8.43 -6.21
C ALA A 405 -18.53 -7.55 -5.25
N THR A 406 -18.53 -7.89 -3.94
CA THR A 406 -17.79 -7.15 -2.93
C THR A 406 -17.11 -8.09 -1.95
N SER A 407 -16.00 -7.63 -1.34
CA SER A 407 -15.30 -8.42 -0.32
C SER A 407 -16.11 -8.56 0.98
N ALA A 408 -15.81 -9.60 1.76
CA ALA A 408 -16.61 -9.99 2.92
C ALA A 408 -16.53 -8.94 4.06
N ILE A 409 -15.36 -8.34 4.27
CA ILE A 409 -15.11 -7.40 5.38
C ILE A 409 -15.13 -5.96 4.89
N LEU A 410 -14.22 -5.65 3.96
CA LEU A 410 -13.94 -4.27 3.54
C LEU A 410 -14.97 -3.72 2.55
N GLY A 411 -15.83 -4.60 1.99
CA GLY A 411 -16.81 -4.21 0.98
C GLY A 411 -16.18 -3.76 -0.35
N SER A 412 -14.92 -4.09 -0.58
CA SER A 412 -14.19 -3.69 -1.78
C SER A 412 -14.87 -4.18 -3.05
N ALA A 413 -15.02 -3.29 -4.03
CA ALA A 413 -15.46 -3.63 -5.38
C ALA A 413 -14.30 -4.11 -6.28
N ASN A 414 -13.05 -3.88 -5.85
CA ASN A 414 -11.84 -4.40 -6.49
C ASN A 414 -11.50 -5.80 -5.95
N VAL A 415 -12.52 -6.64 -5.79
CA VAL A 415 -12.43 -7.92 -5.11
C VAL A 415 -12.09 -9.07 -6.04
N THR A 416 -11.24 -9.98 -5.56
CA THR A 416 -11.10 -11.35 -6.05
C THR A 416 -11.49 -12.28 -4.91
N ASN A 417 -12.65 -12.95 -5.01
CA ASN A 417 -13.05 -13.94 -4.01
C ASN A 417 -12.33 -15.25 -4.28
N VAL A 418 -11.74 -15.82 -3.23
CA VAL A 418 -11.04 -17.10 -3.29
C VAL A 418 -11.75 -18.10 -2.39
N ASN A 419 -12.26 -19.16 -2.96
CA ASN A 419 -12.95 -20.20 -2.22
C ASN A 419 -11.96 -21.30 -1.80
N VAL A 420 -11.69 -21.40 -0.50
CA VAL A 420 -10.78 -22.39 0.06
C VAL A 420 -11.55 -23.70 0.32
N THR A 421 -11.80 -24.44 -0.74
CA THR A 421 -12.40 -25.79 -0.71
C THR A 421 -11.26 -26.83 -0.73
N PRO A 422 -11.49 -28.11 -0.44
CA PRO A 422 -12.66 -28.91 -0.82
C PRO A 422 -13.70 -29.16 0.28
N ASN A 423 -13.45 -28.81 1.54
CA ASN A 423 -14.37 -29.16 2.62
C ASN A 423 -14.33 -28.20 3.81
N SER A 424 -15.20 -28.40 4.78
CA SER A 424 -15.31 -27.59 6.01
C SER A 424 -14.06 -27.60 6.89
N ASN A 425 -13.06 -28.45 6.65
CA ASN A 425 -11.82 -28.47 7.45
C ASN A 425 -10.89 -27.28 7.16
N PHE A 426 -11.11 -26.58 6.03
CA PHE A 426 -10.36 -25.35 5.72
C PHE A 426 -11.01 -24.11 6.35
N GLN A 427 -11.19 -24.13 7.67
CA GLN A 427 -11.69 -22.96 8.41
C GLN A 427 -10.57 -22.07 8.91
N ASN A 428 -9.42 -22.62 9.22
CA ASN A 428 -8.27 -21.88 9.73
C ASN A 428 -7.00 -22.44 9.11
N GLY A 429 -6.09 -21.55 8.71
CA GLY A 429 -4.85 -21.96 8.11
C GLY A 429 -4.02 -20.77 7.64
N TRP A 430 -3.17 -21.02 6.67
CA TRP A 430 -2.38 -19.97 6.02
C TRP A 430 -2.36 -20.19 4.52
N ALA A 431 -2.02 -19.14 3.78
CA ALA A 431 -1.94 -19.20 2.34
C ALA A 431 -0.72 -18.45 1.80
N ALA A 432 -0.34 -18.83 0.59
CA ALA A 432 0.71 -18.20 -0.19
C ALA A 432 0.15 -17.80 -1.56
N LEU A 433 0.20 -16.50 -1.86
CA LEU A 433 -0.06 -15.95 -3.17
C LEU A 433 1.28 -15.72 -3.87
N SER A 434 1.47 -16.31 -5.03
CA SER A 434 2.71 -16.20 -5.81
C SER A 434 2.44 -15.57 -7.17
N PHE A 435 3.34 -14.70 -7.61
CA PHE A 435 3.32 -14.03 -8.90
C PHE A 435 4.11 -14.76 -9.98
N THR A 436 4.91 -15.75 -9.60
CA THR A 436 5.72 -16.53 -10.53
C THR A 436 5.16 -17.94 -10.62
N GLY A 437 4.81 -18.40 -11.82
CA GLY A 437 4.20 -19.73 -12.02
C GLY A 437 5.03 -20.87 -11.42
N ALA A 438 4.32 -21.88 -10.95
CA ALA A 438 4.72 -23.23 -10.63
C ALA A 438 5.44 -23.55 -9.31
N ASN A 439 6.17 -22.64 -8.61
CA ASN A 439 6.89 -23.02 -7.37
C ASN A 439 6.81 -21.99 -6.25
N ALA A 440 5.58 -21.60 -5.89
CA ALA A 440 5.30 -20.67 -4.78
C ALA A 440 5.89 -21.09 -3.43
N LEU A 441 6.23 -22.34 -3.25
CA LEU A 441 6.66 -22.92 -1.98
C LEU A 441 8.14 -23.33 -1.95
N SER A 442 8.88 -23.14 -3.03
CA SER A 442 10.34 -23.33 -2.96
C SER A 442 10.92 -22.28 -2.03
N PRO A 443 11.48 -22.65 -0.88
CA PRO A 443 12.21 -21.72 -0.03
C PRO A 443 13.47 -21.29 -0.80
N LEU A 444 13.51 -20.11 -1.37
CA LEU A 444 14.49 -19.69 -2.37
C LEU A 444 14.33 -20.48 -3.68
N GLY A 445 13.17 -20.40 -4.30
CA GLY A 445 13.00 -20.86 -5.66
C GLY A 445 13.86 -20.00 -6.58
N LEU A 446 15.12 -20.35 -6.71
CA LEU A 446 15.98 -19.93 -7.81
C LEU A 446 15.39 -20.50 -9.09
N ASN A 447 14.24 -20.00 -9.50
CA ASN A 447 13.73 -20.27 -10.82
C ASN A 447 14.49 -19.36 -11.78
N SER A 448 15.66 -19.80 -12.18
CA SER A 448 16.50 -19.14 -13.20
C SER A 448 15.80 -18.96 -14.54
N THR A 449 14.57 -19.50 -14.68
CA THR A 449 13.77 -19.48 -15.91
C THR A 449 12.54 -18.57 -15.82
N ALA A 450 12.35 -17.80 -14.71
CA ALA A 450 11.25 -16.84 -14.64
C ALA A 450 11.43 -15.78 -15.75
N THR A 451 10.57 -15.86 -16.77
CA THR A 451 10.58 -14.96 -17.93
C THR A 451 9.63 -13.78 -17.79
N SER A 452 8.76 -13.82 -16.77
CA SER A 452 7.73 -12.81 -16.51
C SER A 452 7.80 -12.30 -15.06
N ASN A 453 7.20 -11.17 -14.79
CA ASN A 453 7.15 -10.53 -13.48
C ASN A 453 8.53 -10.37 -12.85
N ARG A 454 9.42 -9.63 -13.51
CA ARG A 454 10.78 -9.38 -13.03
C ARG A 454 11.26 -7.99 -13.38
N ILE A 455 12.11 -7.42 -12.53
CA ILE A 455 12.94 -6.25 -12.85
C ILE A 455 14.38 -6.72 -12.93
N ALA A 456 14.96 -6.68 -14.11
CA ALA A 456 16.37 -6.96 -14.34
C ALA A 456 17.21 -5.69 -14.17
N LEU A 457 18.42 -5.83 -13.70
CA LEU A 457 19.38 -4.77 -13.42
C LEU A 457 20.52 -4.79 -14.44
N ASP A 458 21.09 -3.63 -14.66
CA ASP A 458 22.15 -3.43 -15.64
C ASP A 458 23.55 -3.30 -15.01
N SER A 459 23.69 -3.39 -13.67
CA SER A 459 25.00 -3.17 -13.04
C SER A 459 25.24 -3.82 -11.68
N THR A 460 26.49 -3.74 -11.29
CA THR A 460 27.16 -4.36 -10.16
C THR A 460 26.52 -4.13 -8.80
N LEU A 461 26.37 -5.21 -8.06
CA LEU A 461 25.99 -5.21 -6.65
C LEU A 461 27.12 -4.75 -5.74
N LEU A 462 26.75 -3.88 -4.80
CA LEU A 462 27.56 -3.67 -3.60
C LEU A 462 26.83 -4.31 -2.42
N GLY A 463 27.24 -5.52 -2.07
CA GLY A 463 26.77 -6.20 -0.85
C GLY A 463 27.87 -6.26 0.20
N ALA A 464 27.53 -6.18 1.48
CA ALA A 464 28.43 -6.54 2.55
C ALA A 464 27.93 -7.86 3.19
N PRO A 465 28.75 -8.87 3.38
CA PRO A 465 30.18 -9.02 3.14
C PRO A 465 30.57 -9.83 1.89
N THR A 466 29.65 -10.19 1.02
CA THR A 466 29.96 -10.90 -0.23
C THR A 466 29.50 -10.09 -1.43
N VAL A 467 30.45 -9.73 -2.29
CA VAL A 467 30.19 -9.01 -3.55
C VAL A 467 29.82 -10.05 -4.60
N ALA A 468 28.57 -10.03 -5.07
CA ALA A 468 28.22 -10.70 -6.31
C ALA A 468 28.40 -9.70 -7.46
N THR A 469 29.26 -10.03 -8.42
CA THR A 469 29.44 -9.26 -9.65
C THR A 469 28.52 -9.85 -10.71
N GLY A 470 27.49 -9.10 -11.14
CA GLY A 470 26.56 -9.53 -12.18
C GLY A 470 25.27 -8.70 -12.20
N ALA A 471 24.49 -8.88 -13.24
CA ALA A 471 23.13 -8.31 -13.31
C ALA A 471 22.23 -9.06 -12.34
N VAL A 472 21.56 -8.32 -11.44
CA VAL A 472 20.61 -8.93 -10.48
C VAL A 472 19.18 -8.76 -10.98
N THR A 473 18.40 -9.81 -10.83
CA THR A 473 16.98 -9.80 -11.20
C THR A 473 16.13 -9.96 -9.94
N PHE A 474 15.28 -8.98 -9.66
CA PHE A 474 14.20 -9.10 -8.68
C PHE A 474 13.00 -9.76 -9.34
N VAL A 475 12.49 -10.81 -8.72
CA VAL A 475 11.36 -11.60 -9.22
C VAL A 475 10.10 -11.29 -8.43
N GLY A 476 8.97 -11.16 -9.11
CA GLY A 476 7.68 -10.89 -8.53
C GLY A 476 7.07 -9.57 -8.98
N LEU A 477 6.20 -9.01 -8.16
CA LEU A 477 5.57 -7.72 -8.40
C LEU A 477 5.84 -6.74 -7.25
N PRO A 478 5.87 -5.43 -7.52
CA PRO A 478 5.93 -4.42 -6.47
C PRO A 478 4.59 -4.40 -5.73
N VAL A 479 4.55 -4.91 -4.52
CA VAL A 479 3.31 -5.00 -3.73
C VAL A 479 3.54 -4.60 -2.28
N THR A 480 2.49 -4.02 -1.70
CA THR A 480 2.35 -3.79 -0.26
C THR A 480 0.92 -4.11 0.17
N GLY A 481 0.67 -4.19 1.46
CA GLY A 481 -0.66 -4.43 1.98
C GLY A 481 -0.67 -5.18 3.30
N PHE A 482 -1.84 -5.69 3.62
CA PHE A 482 -2.11 -6.33 4.91
C PHE A 482 -3.29 -7.30 4.83
N MET A 483 -3.43 -8.16 5.83
CA MET A 483 -4.59 -8.99 6.07
C MET A 483 -5.46 -8.35 7.15
N VAL A 484 -6.78 -8.36 6.91
CA VAL A 484 -7.81 -8.01 7.91
C VAL A 484 -8.63 -9.25 8.21
N ARG A 485 -8.92 -9.47 9.48
CA ARG A 485 -9.87 -10.49 9.94
C ARG A 485 -10.86 -9.91 10.92
N ILE A 486 -12.06 -10.48 10.93
CA ILE A 486 -13.11 -10.17 11.90
C ILE A 486 -13.57 -11.42 12.61
N PHE A 487 -14.04 -11.23 13.84
CA PHE A 487 -14.76 -12.21 14.63
C PHE A 487 -16.07 -11.60 15.10
N GLN A 488 -17.14 -12.38 15.07
CA GLN A 488 -18.45 -11.97 15.53
C GLN A 488 -18.87 -12.86 16.72
N ASN A 489 -19.33 -12.23 17.77
CA ASN A 489 -19.92 -12.93 18.92
C ASN A 489 -21.34 -12.42 19.12
N GLY A 490 -22.32 -13.16 18.64
CA GLY A 490 -23.74 -12.81 18.70
C GLY A 490 -24.44 -13.16 20.04
N GLY A 491 -23.70 -13.70 21.00
CA GLY A 491 -24.26 -14.22 22.26
C GLY A 491 -23.94 -13.38 23.50
N LEU A 492 -23.42 -12.16 23.35
CA LEU A 492 -23.06 -11.33 24.51
C LEU A 492 -24.30 -10.83 25.25
N SER A 493 -24.28 -10.96 26.59
CA SER A 493 -25.26 -10.30 27.43
C SER A 493 -24.86 -8.84 27.65
N CYS A 494 -25.75 -7.90 27.38
CA CYS A 494 -25.54 -6.48 27.60
C CYS A 494 -26.77 -5.84 28.26
N THR A 495 -26.59 -4.63 28.77
CA THR A 495 -27.69 -3.84 29.30
C THR A 495 -28.07 -2.76 28.24
N ASN A 496 -29.30 -2.75 27.81
CA ASN A 496 -29.78 -1.73 26.87
C ASN A 496 -30.00 -0.37 27.57
N ALA A 497 -30.28 0.66 26.78
CA ALA A 497 -30.51 2.02 27.30
C ALA A 497 -31.65 2.13 28.32
N ALA A 498 -32.58 1.15 28.37
CA ALA A 498 -33.66 1.07 29.35
C ALA A 498 -33.28 0.29 30.61
N GLY A 499 -32.02 -0.17 30.76
CA GLY A 499 -31.54 -0.94 31.91
C GLY A 499 -31.90 -2.42 31.89
N ALA A 500 -32.50 -2.93 30.80
CA ALA A 500 -32.87 -4.33 30.67
C ALA A 500 -31.75 -5.17 30.04
N THR A 501 -31.62 -6.43 30.46
CA THR A 501 -30.71 -7.38 29.83
C THR A 501 -31.15 -7.65 28.38
N ALA A 502 -30.23 -7.52 27.45
CA ALA A 502 -30.42 -7.77 26.02
C ALA A 502 -29.28 -8.64 25.48
N THR A 503 -29.48 -9.26 24.34
CA THR A 503 -28.40 -9.93 23.61
C THR A 503 -27.74 -8.92 22.66
N CYS A 504 -26.43 -8.78 22.77
CA CYS A 504 -25.64 -7.90 21.93
C CYS A 504 -24.71 -8.70 21.03
N GLN A 505 -24.29 -8.07 19.96
CA GLN A 505 -23.22 -8.57 19.11
C GLN A 505 -21.93 -7.84 19.45
N GLY A 506 -20.89 -8.60 19.83
CA GLY A 506 -19.54 -8.10 19.93
C GLY A 506 -18.79 -8.39 18.62
N ASN A 507 -18.18 -7.36 18.06
CA ASN A 507 -17.34 -7.50 16.90
C ASN A 507 -15.90 -7.19 17.28
N TYR A 508 -14.98 -8.05 16.84
CA TYR A 508 -13.56 -7.87 17.03
C TYR A 508 -12.88 -7.90 15.67
N SER A 509 -11.88 -7.07 15.49
CA SER A 509 -11.11 -7.00 14.26
C SER A 509 -9.62 -6.97 14.57
N ALA A 510 -8.82 -7.44 13.63
CA ALA A 510 -7.38 -7.36 13.70
C ALA A 510 -6.79 -7.20 12.30
N LEU A 511 -5.65 -6.52 12.23
CA LEU A 511 -4.88 -6.32 11.02
C LEU A 511 -3.46 -6.85 11.25
N PHE A 512 -2.94 -7.55 10.24
CA PHE A 512 -1.57 -8.05 10.24
C PHE A 512 -0.92 -7.75 8.90
N ASN A 513 0.27 -7.18 8.92
CA ASN A 513 1.05 -7.02 7.72
C ASN A 513 1.30 -8.38 7.05
N HIS A 514 1.39 -8.38 5.74
CA HIS A 514 1.80 -9.58 5.03
C HIS A 514 3.25 -9.95 5.34
N SER A 515 3.52 -11.25 5.32
CA SER A 515 4.87 -11.77 5.21
C SER A 515 5.21 -11.96 3.74
N TYR A 516 6.45 -11.68 3.37
CA TYR A 516 6.88 -11.70 1.98
C TYR A 516 8.05 -12.67 1.79
N ARG A 517 8.10 -13.25 0.60
CA ARG A 517 9.28 -13.97 0.13
C ARG A 517 9.85 -13.25 -1.08
N ASN A 518 11.10 -12.87 -0.97
CA ASN A 518 11.83 -12.24 -2.06
C ASN A 518 12.62 -13.29 -2.82
N VAL A 519 12.61 -13.20 -4.14
CA VAL A 519 13.47 -14.00 -5.02
C VAL A 519 14.35 -13.04 -5.80
N ILE A 520 15.64 -13.14 -5.58
CA ILE A 520 16.66 -12.32 -6.22
C ILE A 520 17.60 -13.28 -6.93
N ILE A 521 17.73 -13.13 -8.24
CA ILE A 521 18.61 -13.95 -9.07
C ILE A 521 19.84 -13.11 -9.39
N PRO A 522 21.03 -13.53 -8.90
CA PRO A 522 22.31 -12.85 -9.17
C PRO A 522 22.69 -12.86 -10.63
#